data_8d1923ef685b61abbcd790a945ffd0ab
#
_entry.id   8d1923ef685b61abbcd790a945ffd0ab
#
_cell.length_a   1.000
_cell.length_b   1.000
_cell.length_c   1.000
_cell.angle_alpha   90.00
_cell.angle_beta   90.00
_cell.angle_gamma   90.00
#
_symmetry.space_group_name_H-M   'P 1'
#
loop_
_entity.id
_entity.type
_entity.pdbx_description
1 polymer ?
#
loop_
_entity_poly.entity_id
_entity_poly.type
_entity_poly.pdbx_seq_one_letter_code
_entity_poly.pdbx_strand_id
1 'polypeptide(L)'
;MIIVLSFFLGTNMIDKFVNYIENQDLITPVLDSETLKYIDEVNTNFIERDNLQHFGINPFSKILFSGQSGCGKNLVAGYLAKEMKLKFFKTKPEAFMGHPKDIFQNLRTILDAASQTNNYILYVEDYSEGLNMYNKPKDWLQLLLNEYNLQHSIIIVEETTVDYYNHFSDKVKHSNTIFDYHIVIPGPSRETTEKIIKQKLLCFNTSNIDWEIIYSRVFTKRLSCLQLNKISNEIGTYSFQNNIENIDTERLLNVMHHYRNSEWDNIRRDNIDENMKTNISPLNI
;
A
#
# COMPACT_ATOMS: atom_id res chain seq x y z
N MET A 1 -21.46 -16.75 13.09
CA MET A 1 -20.56 -15.74 12.48
C MET A 1 -20.09 -16.13 11.08
N ILE A 2 -19.87 -17.40 10.76
CA ILE A 2 -19.62 -17.93 9.39
C ILE A 2 -20.87 -17.82 8.48
N ILE A 3 -22.06 -17.67 9.05
CA ILE A 3 -23.34 -17.69 8.33
C ILE A 3 -23.60 -16.41 7.51
N VAL A 4 -22.96 -15.28 7.83
CA VAL A 4 -23.17 -14.00 7.11
C VAL A 4 -22.44 -13.96 5.78
N LEU A 5 -21.28 -14.61 5.66
CA LEU A 5 -20.54 -14.72 4.41
C LEU A 5 -21.18 -15.69 3.40
N SER A 6 -21.81 -16.77 3.89
CA SER A 6 -22.49 -17.75 3.02
C SER A 6 -23.77 -17.21 2.37
N PHE A 7 -24.38 -16.18 2.94
CA PHE A 7 -25.60 -15.57 2.40
C PHE A 7 -25.33 -14.50 1.33
N PHE A 8 -24.10 -13.91 1.33
CA PHE A 8 -23.77 -12.83 0.40
C PHE A 8 -23.02 -13.28 -0.87
N LEU A 9 -22.33 -14.40 -0.83
CA LEU A 9 -21.45 -14.78 -1.94
C LEU A 9 -21.64 -16.22 -2.46
N GLY A 10 -22.67 -16.93 -2.01
CA GLY A 10 -23.22 -18.15 -2.61
C GLY A 10 -22.26 -19.28 -2.99
N THR A 11 -20.95 -19.21 -2.75
CA THR A 11 -20.02 -20.29 -3.05
C THR A 11 -18.72 -20.20 -2.22
N ASN A 12 -18.23 -21.33 -1.74
CA ASN A 12 -16.89 -21.56 -1.19
C ASN A 12 -15.72 -21.11 -2.11
N MET A 13 -16.02 -20.62 -3.31
CA MET A 13 -15.02 -20.30 -4.33
C MET A 13 -14.40 -18.91 -4.14
N ILE A 14 -15.15 -17.94 -3.62
CA ILE A 14 -14.65 -16.56 -3.43
C ILE A 14 -13.74 -16.46 -2.22
N ASP A 15 -14.05 -17.19 -1.15
CA ASP A 15 -13.20 -17.26 0.06
C ASP A 15 -11.78 -17.77 -0.25
N LYS A 16 -11.60 -18.45 -1.39
CA LYS A 16 -10.28 -18.83 -1.88
C LYS A 16 -9.46 -17.60 -2.34
N PHE A 17 -10.10 -16.58 -2.87
CA PHE A 17 -9.44 -15.45 -3.52
C PHE A 17 -9.46 -14.13 -2.75
N VAL A 18 -10.35 -14.03 -1.75
CA VAL A 18 -10.57 -12.78 -1.00
C VAL A 18 -10.66 -13.06 0.50
N ASN A 19 -10.04 -12.20 1.30
CA ASN A 19 -10.21 -12.13 2.75
C ASN A 19 -11.19 -11.02 3.10
N TYR A 20 -12.17 -11.30 3.95
CA TYR A 20 -12.94 -10.29 4.66
C TYR A 20 -12.21 -9.93 5.96
N ILE A 21 -12.04 -8.63 6.23
CA ILE A 21 -11.42 -8.13 7.46
C ILE A 21 -12.49 -7.31 8.20
N GLU A 22 -12.75 -7.69 9.44
CA GLU A 22 -13.75 -6.98 10.28
C GLU A 22 -13.23 -5.59 10.67
N ASN A 23 -14.13 -4.61 10.76
CA ASN A 23 -13.77 -3.23 11.07
C ASN A 23 -13.04 -3.08 12.42
N GLN A 24 -13.32 -3.95 13.39
CA GLN A 24 -12.64 -3.96 14.68
C GLN A 24 -11.15 -4.35 14.57
N ASP A 25 -10.79 -5.13 13.54
CA ASP A 25 -9.42 -5.59 13.30
C ASP A 25 -8.63 -4.58 12.45
N LEU A 26 -9.28 -3.53 11.94
CA LEU A 26 -8.65 -2.50 11.14
C LEU A 26 -7.88 -1.52 12.01
N ILE A 27 -6.59 -1.44 11.75
CA ILE A 27 -5.64 -0.60 12.47
C ILE A 27 -5.74 0.85 11.97
N THR A 28 -5.71 1.82 12.88
CA THR A 28 -5.53 3.23 12.53
C THR A 28 -4.05 3.48 12.25
N PRO A 29 -3.68 3.82 11.01
CA PRO A 29 -2.29 4.06 10.64
C PRO A 29 -1.79 5.41 11.19
N VAL A 30 -0.47 5.54 11.30
CA VAL A 30 0.17 6.85 11.45
C VAL A 30 0.29 7.47 10.06
N LEU A 31 -0.43 8.57 9.84
CA LEU A 31 -0.49 9.24 8.54
C LEU A 31 0.12 10.64 8.62
N ASP A 32 0.70 11.08 7.52
CA ASP A 32 1.07 12.48 7.32
C ASP A 32 -0.15 13.33 6.93
N SER A 33 0.00 14.64 7.01
CA SER A 33 -1.08 15.59 6.75
C SER A 33 -1.55 15.59 5.28
N GLU A 34 -0.70 15.22 4.34
CA GLU A 34 -1.05 15.15 2.93
C GLU A 34 -1.91 13.91 2.63
N THR A 35 -1.49 12.74 3.13
CA THR A 35 -2.28 11.51 3.02
C THR A 35 -3.65 11.67 3.67
N LEU A 36 -3.74 12.35 4.83
CA LEU A 36 -5.03 12.65 5.47
C LEU A 36 -5.95 13.48 4.58
N LYS A 37 -5.44 14.49 3.87
CA LYS A 37 -6.26 15.28 2.92
C LYS A 37 -6.84 14.43 1.81
N TYR A 38 -6.07 13.52 1.23
CA TYR A 38 -6.59 12.61 0.20
C TYR A 38 -7.66 11.67 0.74
N ILE A 39 -7.49 11.20 1.98
CA ILE A 39 -8.49 10.37 2.65
C ILE A 39 -9.79 11.15 2.88
N ASP A 40 -9.69 12.38 3.37
CA ASP A 40 -10.85 13.25 3.60
C ASP A 40 -11.57 13.58 2.28
N GLU A 41 -10.82 13.80 1.20
CA GLU A 41 -11.40 14.04 -0.12
C GLU A 41 -12.17 12.82 -0.64
N VAL A 42 -11.60 11.62 -0.53
CA VAL A 42 -12.28 10.39 -0.93
C VAL A 42 -13.51 10.13 -0.05
N ASN A 43 -13.40 10.34 1.25
CA ASN A 43 -14.52 10.18 2.18
C ASN A 43 -15.66 11.14 1.87
N THR A 44 -15.34 12.42 1.65
CA THR A 44 -16.33 13.45 1.29
C THR A 44 -17.01 13.10 -0.03
N ASN A 45 -16.22 12.72 -1.05
CA ASN A 45 -16.73 12.33 -2.35
C ASN A 45 -17.69 11.12 -2.26
N PHE A 46 -17.35 10.15 -1.40
CA PHE A 46 -18.20 8.99 -1.18
C PHE A 46 -19.49 9.33 -0.43
N ILE A 47 -19.45 10.20 0.58
CA ILE A 47 -20.64 10.65 1.32
C ILE A 47 -21.57 11.43 0.41
N GLU A 48 -21.03 12.34 -0.39
CA GLU A 48 -21.78 13.22 -1.29
C GLU A 48 -22.11 12.60 -2.65
N ARG A 49 -21.87 11.30 -2.86
CA ARG A 49 -21.98 10.63 -4.16
C ARG A 49 -23.32 10.80 -4.86
N ASP A 50 -24.43 10.78 -4.09
CA ASP A 50 -25.77 10.91 -4.66
C ASP A 50 -26.00 12.36 -5.15
N ASN A 51 -25.50 13.35 -4.41
CA ASN A 51 -25.52 14.74 -4.81
C ASN A 51 -24.65 14.98 -6.02
N LEU A 52 -23.43 14.43 -6.04
CA LEU A 52 -22.52 14.54 -7.19
C LEU A 52 -23.15 13.98 -8.46
N GLN A 53 -23.78 12.81 -8.38
CA GLN A 53 -24.48 12.20 -9.50
C GLN A 53 -25.67 13.06 -9.98
N HIS A 54 -26.40 13.70 -9.07
CA HIS A 54 -27.46 14.63 -9.43
C HIS A 54 -26.95 15.82 -10.26
N PHE A 55 -25.71 16.27 -10.00
CA PHE A 55 -25.05 17.30 -10.78
C PHE A 55 -24.30 16.79 -12.01
N GLY A 56 -24.41 15.50 -12.35
CA GLY A 56 -23.72 14.89 -13.49
C GLY A 56 -22.24 14.62 -13.25
N ILE A 57 -21.78 14.63 -11.99
CA ILE A 57 -20.41 14.34 -11.60
C ILE A 57 -20.31 12.87 -11.17
N ASN A 58 -19.37 12.14 -11.74
CA ASN A 58 -19.11 10.76 -11.36
C ASN A 58 -18.34 10.71 -10.02
N PRO A 59 -18.88 10.05 -8.99
CA PRO A 59 -18.14 9.86 -7.74
C PRO A 59 -16.99 8.87 -7.92
N PHE A 60 -15.99 8.97 -7.03
CA PHE A 60 -14.85 8.06 -7.05
C PHE A 60 -15.28 6.64 -6.68
N SER A 61 -15.01 5.71 -7.56
CA SER A 61 -15.30 4.28 -7.36
C SER A 61 -14.10 3.39 -7.65
N LYS A 62 -13.15 3.87 -8.43
CA LYS A 62 -11.94 3.16 -8.85
C LYS A 62 -10.73 4.03 -8.50
N ILE A 63 -9.98 3.63 -7.50
CA ILE A 63 -8.88 4.40 -6.94
C ILE A 63 -7.58 3.63 -7.12
N LEU A 64 -6.54 4.31 -7.59
CA LEU A 64 -5.18 3.77 -7.64
C LEU A 64 -4.40 4.23 -6.41
N PHE A 65 -3.86 3.29 -5.65
CA PHE A 65 -2.87 3.56 -4.62
C PHE A 65 -1.49 3.21 -5.14
N SER A 66 -0.60 4.18 -5.23
CA SER A 66 0.79 3.95 -5.59
C SER A 66 1.72 4.32 -4.43
N GLY A 67 2.86 3.68 -4.39
CA GLY A 67 3.88 3.96 -3.37
C GLY A 67 4.79 2.76 -3.15
N GLN A 68 5.87 3.01 -2.42
CA GLN A 68 6.87 2.01 -2.11
C GLN A 68 6.28 0.82 -1.33
N SER A 69 6.89 -0.36 -1.48
CA SER A 69 6.56 -1.52 -0.64
C SER A 69 6.74 -1.18 0.85
N GLY A 70 5.75 -1.58 1.67
CA GLY A 70 5.77 -1.33 3.11
C GLY A 70 5.51 0.13 3.55
N CYS A 71 5.08 1.04 2.67
CA CYS A 71 4.69 2.41 3.05
C CYS A 71 3.31 2.50 3.73
N GLY A 72 2.52 1.42 3.70
CA GLY A 72 1.25 1.36 4.43
C GLY A 72 -0.01 1.45 3.57
N LYS A 73 0.07 1.26 2.25
CA LYS A 73 -1.09 1.31 1.32
C LYS A 73 -2.30 0.50 1.80
N ASN A 74 -2.06 -0.75 2.19
CA ASN A 74 -3.12 -1.63 2.74
C ASN A 74 -3.74 -1.07 4.05
N LEU A 75 -2.93 -0.49 4.94
CA LEU A 75 -3.42 0.11 6.18
C LEU A 75 -4.29 1.34 5.90
N VAL A 76 -3.92 2.16 4.91
CA VAL A 76 -4.70 3.33 4.48
C VAL A 76 -6.03 2.90 3.88
N ALA A 77 -6.04 1.86 3.04
CA ALA A 77 -7.28 1.32 2.47
C ALA A 77 -8.23 0.77 3.55
N GLY A 78 -7.68 0.03 4.53
CA GLY A 78 -8.46 -0.44 5.68
C GLY A 78 -8.97 0.72 6.55
N TYR A 79 -8.16 1.75 6.77
CA TYR A 79 -8.59 2.94 7.50
C TYR A 79 -9.74 3.68 6.80
N LEU A 80 -9.68 3.84 5.47
CA LEU A 80 -10.78 4.37 4.67
C LEU A 80 -12.07 3.56 4.88
N ALA A 81 -11.99 2.23 4.82
CA ALA A 81 -13.16 1.38 5.03
C ALA A 81 -13.76 1.57 6.42
N LYS A 82 -12.92 1.71 7.44
CA LYS A 82 -13.34 1.96 8.82
C LYS A 82 -14.04 3.29 8.96
N GLU A 83 -13.47 4.39 8.44
CA GLU A 83 -14.06 5.73 8.50
C GLU A 83 -15.41 5.80 7.76
N MET A 84 -15.49 5.18 6.59
CA MET A 84 -16.71 5.12 5.78
C MET A 84 -17.73 4.08 6.28
N LYS A 85 -17.39 3.27 7.30
CA LYS A 85 -18.19 2.14 7.79
C LYS A 85 -18.55 1.12 6.70
N LEU A 86 -17.63 0.92 5.77
CA LEU A 86 -17.76 -0.05 4.69
C LEU A 86 -17.12 -1.40 5.07
N LYS A 87 -17.56 -2.47 4.45
CA LYS A 87 -16.91 -3.77 4.55
C LYS A 87 -15.56 -3.71 3.84
N PHE A 88 -14.53 -4.33 4.42
CA PHE A 88 -13.21 -4.35 3.82
C PHE A 88 -12.86 -5.75 3.32
N PHE A 89 -12.65 -5.86 2.02
CA PHE A 89 -12.22 -7.08 1.36
C PHE A 89 -10.82 -6.86 0.76
N LYS A 90 -9.96 -7.84 0.95
CA LYS A 90 -8.60 -7.82 0.41
C LYS A 90 -8.37 -9.08 -0.43
N THR A 91 -7.81 -8.93 -1.63
CA THR A 91 -7.44 -10.07 -2.47
C THR A 91 -6.34 -10.92 -1.81
N LYS A 92 -6.34 -12.21 -2.12
CA LYS A 92 -5.30 -13.16 -1.71
C LYS A 92 -4.34 -13.43 -2.87
N PRO A 93 -3.10 -13.88 -2.59
CA PRO A 93 -2.15 -14.28 -3.64
C PRO A 93 -2.73 -15.32 -4.61
N GLU A 94 -3.59 -16.20 -4.13
CA GLU A 94 -4.21 -17.26 -4.92
C GLU A 94 -5.05 -16.74 -6.09
N ALA A 95 -5.55 -15.49 -6.01
CA ALA A 95 -6.25 -14.84 -7.11
C ALA A 95 -5.35 -14.61 -8.33
N PHE A 96 -4.04 -14.48 -8.09
CA PHE A 96 -3.02 -14.15 -9.10
C PHE A 96 -2.11 -15.33 -9.46
N MET A 97 -2.44 -16.52 -8.96
CA MET A 97 -1.69 -17.75 -9.25
C MET A 97 -2.32 -18.52 -10.41
N GLY A 98 -1.46 -19.17 -11.20
CA GLY A 98 -1.88 -20.03 -12.30
C GLY A 98 -1.52 -19.48 -13.69
N HIS A 99 -2.18 -20.03 -14.70
CA HIS A 99 -2.00 -19.58 -16.08
C HIS A 99 -2.68 -18.19 -16.28
N PRO A 100 -2.22 -17.36 -17.21
CA PRO A 100 -2.86 -16.06 -17.49
C PRO A 100 -4.40 -16.09 -17.60
N LYS A 101 -4.94 -17.14 -18.22
CA LYS A 101 -6.41 -17.31 -18.34
C LYS A 101 -7.09 -17.54 -16.99
N ASP A 102 -6.42 -18.26 -16.08
CA ASP A 102 -6.95 -18.55 -14.75
C ASP A 102 -7.00 -17.28 -13.91
N ILE A 103 -5.94 -16.47 -13.96
CA ILE A 103 -5.87 -15.18 -13.26
C ILE A 103 -6.98 -14.24 -13.74
N PHE A 104 -7.14 -14.12 -15.05
CA PHE A 104 -8.22 -13.30 -15.62
C PHE A 104 -9.60 -13.78 -15.15
N GLN A 105 -9.83 -15.10 -15.15
CA GLN A 105 -11.07 -15.69 -14.68
C GLN A 105 -11.27 -15.51 -13.17
N ASN A 106 -10.21 -15.63 -12.37
CA ASN A 106 -10.27 -15.38 -10.94
C ASN A 106 -10.66 -13.94 -10.64
N LEU A 107 -10.01 -12.96 -11.29
CA LEU A 107 -10.32 -11.54 -11.14
C LEU A 107 -11.76 -11.24 -11.57
N ARG A 108 -12.21 -11.82 -12.69
CA ARG A 108 -13.59 -11.68 -13.14
C ARG A 108 -14.58 -12.23 -12.10
N THR A 109 -14.31 -13.41 -11.55
CA THR A 109 -15.15 -14.01 -10.50
C THR A 109 -15.23 -13.12 -9.26
N ILE A 110 -14.11 -12.49 -8.87
CA ILE A 110 -14.08 -11.55 -7.74
C ILE A 110 -14.95 -10.32 -8.05
N LEU A 111 -14.81 -9.74 -9.24
CA LEU A 111 -15.57 -8.54 -9.62
C LEU A 111 -17.05 -8.83 -9.85
N ASP A 112 -17.42 -9.97 -10.41
CA ASP A 112 -18.81 -10.41 -10.53
C ASP A 112 -19.49 -10.51 -9.16
N ALA A 113 -18.82 -11.10 -8.19
CA ALA A 113 -19.33 -11.19 -6.84
C ALA A 113 -19.38 -9.82 -6.13
N ALA A 114 -18.35 -9.02 -6.35
CA ALA A 114 -18.29 -7.66 -5.82
C ALA A 114 -19.44 -6.80 -6.36
N SER A 115 -19.79 -6.92 -7.67
CA SER A 115 -20.88 -6.17 -8.30
C SER A 115 -22.26 -6.50 -7.72
N GLN A 116 -22.42 -7.67 -7.11
CA GLN A 116 -23.65 -8.10 -6.44
C GLN A 116 -23.73 -7.65 -4.99
N THR A 117 -22.68 -7.01 -4.49
CA THR A 117 -22.56 -6.55 -3.11
C THR A 117 -22.49 -5.02 -3.10
N ASN A 118 -23.02 -4.39 -2.08
CA ASN A 118 -22.94 -2.95 -1.88
C ASN A 118 -22.20 -2.63 -0.58
N ASN A 119 -21.72 -1.40 -0.45
CA ASN A 119 -21.12 -0.86 0.77
C ASN A 119 -19.85 -1.60 1.18
N TYR A 120 -18.89 -1.70 0.25
CA TYR A 120 -17.58 -2.30 0.51
C TYR A 120 -16.45 -1.50 -0.13
N ILE A 121 -15.24 -1.74 0.40
CA ILE A 121 -13.97 -1.48 -0.30
C ILE A 121 -13.34 -2.84 -0.65
N LEU A 122 -13.03 -3.03 -1.93
CA LEU A 122 -12.22 -4.14 -2.40
C LEU A 122 -10.80 -3.64 -2.66
N TYR A 123 -9.85 -4.11 -1.86
CA TYR A 123 -8.43 -3.80 -2.05
C TYR A 123 -7.75 -4.91 -2.85
N VAL A 124 -7.26 -4.54 -4.00
CA VAL A 124 -6.52 -5.43 -4.92
C VAL A 124 -5.04 -5.18 -4.74
N GLU A 125 -4.37 -6.10 -4.05
CA GLU A 125 -2.94 -6.00 -3.73
C GLU A 125 -2.07 -6.26 -4.97
N ASP A 126 -0.93 -5.58 -5.05
CA ASP A 126 0.05 -5.81 -6.11
C ASP A 126 0.95 -7.00 -5.76
N TYR A 127 0.72 -8.12 -6.41
CA TYR A 127 1.53 -9.33 -6.27
C TYR A 127 2.57 -9.49 -7.39
N SER A 128 2.78 -8.48 -8.22
CA SER A 128 3.65 -8.56 -9.40
C SER A 128 5.12 -8.85 -9.06
N GLU A 129 5.59 -8.43 -7.90
CA GLU A 129 6.99 -8.61 -7.47
C GLU A 129 7.36 -10.08 -7.16
N GLY A 130 6.37 -10.90 -6.75
CA GLY A 130 6.62 -12.30 -6.35
C GLY A 130 6.45 -13.33 -7.46
N LEU A 131 5.88 -12.96 -8.59
CA LEU A 131 5.33 -13.94 -9.54
C LEU A 131 6.03 -13.98 -10.91
N ASN A 132 7.16 -13.31 -11.14
CA ASN A 132 7.87 -13.31 -12.45
C ASN A 132 6.93 -13.20 -13.66
N MET A 133 5.90 -12.36 -13.59
CA MET A 133 4.86 -12.32 -14.59
C MET A 133 5.18 -11.33 -15.70
N TYR A 134 5.24 -11.83 -16.92
CA TYR A 134 5.39 -11.06 -18.16
C TYR A 134 4.20 -10.12 -18.44
N ASN A 135 3.03 -10.36 -17.82
CA ASN A 135 1.84 -9.52 -17.95
C ASN A 135 1.38 -9.08 -16.56
N LYS A 136 1.43 -7.79 -16.31
CA LYS A 136 1.00 -7.21 -15.03
C LYS A 136 -0.50 -7.46 -14.83
N PRO A 137 -0.91 -8.08 -13.71
CA PRO A 137 -2.34 -8.27 -13.38
C PRO A 137 -3.16 -6.98 -13.45
N LYS A 138 -2.50 -5.84 -13.25
CA LYS A 138 -3.04 -4.49 -13.39
C LYS A 138 -3.66 -4.23 -14.77
N ASP A 139 -3.01 -4.65 -15.86
CA ASP A 139 -3.52 -4.37 -17.22
C ASP A 139 -4.82 -5.14 -17.48
N TRP A 140 -4.92 -6.37 -16.97
CA TRP A 140 -6.15 -7.15 -17.08
C TRP A 140 -7.26 -6.63 -16.17
N LEU A 141 -6.89 -6.22 -14.96
CA LEU A 141 -7.82 -5.59 -14.04
C LEU A 141 -8.36 -4.29 -14.64
N GLN A 142 -7.53 -3.51 -15.34
CA GLN A 142 -7.94 -2.32 -16.06
C GLN A 142 -9.00 -2.63 -17.11
N LEU A 143 -8.82 -3.69 -17.91
CA LEU A 143 -9.80 -4.12 -18.90
C LEU A 143 -11.12 -4.52 -18.23
N LEU A 144 -11.05 -5.31 -17.17
CA LEU A 144 -12.23 -5.77 -16.44
C LEU A 144 -12.98 -4.62 -15.74
N LEU A 145 -12.29 -3.69 -15.11
CA LEU A 145 -12.91 -2.60 -14.35
C LEU A 145 -13.80 -1.69 -15.21
N ASN A 146 -13.54 -1.62 -16.52
CA ASN A 146 -14.41 -0.87 -17.45
C ASN A 146 -15.78 -1.51 -17.65
N GLU A 147 -15.92 -2.81 -17.36
CA GLU A 147 -17.16 -3.55 -17.50
C GLU A 147 -18.11 -3.40 -16.30
N TYR A 148 -17.60 -2.89 -15.16
CA TYR A 148 -18.35 -2.84 -13.89
C TYR A 148 -18.71 -1.43 -13.47
N ASN A 149 -19.98 -1.26 -13.09
CA ASN A 149 -20.48 -0.03 -12.46
C ASN A 149 -20.57 -0.22 -10.95
N LEU A 150 -19.84 0.61 -10.20
CA LEU A 150 -19.68 0.53 -8.75
C LEU A 150 -20.38 1.71 -8.08
N GLN A 151 -21.70 1.65 -7.91
CA GLN A 151 -22.47 2.78 -7.40
C GLN A 151 -22.22 3.10 -5.91
N HIS A 152 -22.08 2.07 -5.08
CA HIS A 152 -21.97 2.20 -3.61
C HIS A 152 -20.77 1.46 -3.04
N SER A 153 -19.71 1.34 -3.81
CA SER A 153 -18.52 0.59 -3.43
C SER A 153 -17.29 1.18 -4.10
N ILE A 154 -16.13 0.91 -3.54
CA ILE A 154 -14.85 1.40 -4.03
C ILE A 154 -13.95 0.20 -4.30
N ILE A 155 -13.28 0.20 -5.44
CA ILE A 155 -12.17 -0.70 -5.71
C ILE A 155 -10.89 0.12 -5.63
N ILE A 156 -9.98 -0.31 -4.77
CA ILE A 156 -8.64 0.25 -4.63
C ILE A 156 -7.66 -0.75 -5.22
N VAL A 157 -6.92 -0.32 -6.23
CA VAL A 157 -5.85 -1.13 -6.82
C VAL A 157 -4.52 -0.62 -6.32
N GLU A 158 -3.69 -1.53 -5.84
CA GLU A 158 -2.33 -1.22 -5.42
C GLU A 158 -1.37 -1.26 -6.61
N GLU A 159 -0.46 -0.30 -6.66
CA GLU A 159 0.73 -0.32 -7.50
C GLU A 159 1.96 -0.05 -6.64
N THR A 160 2.87 -1.00 -6.61
CA THR A 160 4.16 -0.81 -5.95
C THR A 160 5.10 -0.08 -6.88
N THR A 161 5.65 1.04 -6.40
CA THR A 161 6.59 1.85 -7.15
C THR A 161 7.97 1.75 -6.53
N VAL A 162 8.96 1.63 -7.39
CA VAL A 162 10.36 1.52 -6.96
C VAL A 162 10.96 2.89 -6.66
N ASP A 163 10.41 3.94 -7.24
CA ASP A 163 10.91 5.31 -7.13
C ASP A 163 10.30 6.04 -5.93
N TYR A 164 11.15 6.26 -4.92
CA TYR A 164 10.79 6.97 -3.68
C TYR A 164 10.47 8.46 -3.91
N TYR A 165 11.00 9.06 -4.99
CA TYR A 165 10.99 10.50 -5.23
C TYR A 165 10.51 10.94 -6.60
N ASN A 166 10.30 10.05 -7.55
CA ASN A 166 9.72 10.48 -8.79
C ASN A 166 8.28 10.89 -8.51
N HIS A 167 8.11 12.16 -8.43
CA HIS A 167 6.81 12.81 -8.48
C HIS A 167 6.07 12.29 -9.72
N PHE A 168 5.23 11.33 -9.51
CA PHE A 168 4.31 10.80 -10.53
C PHE A 168 3.36 11.88 -11.09
N SER A 169 3.53 13.15 -10.65
CA SER A 169 2.65 14.25 -10.97
C SER A 169 2.41 14.43 -12.46
N ASP A 170 3.36 14.09 -13.33
CA ASP A 170 3.25 14.47 -14.73
C ASP A 170 2.86 13.31 -15.68
N LYS A 171 3.21 12.06 -15.36
CA LYS A 171 2.86 10.92 -16.23
C LYS A 171 1.46 10.35 -15.98
N VAL A 172 0.97 10.42 -14.75
CA VAL A 172 -0.34 9.87 -14.39
C VAL A 172 -1.50 10.82 -14.75
N LYS A 173 -1.25 12.13 -14.77
CA LYS A 173 -2.27 13.14 -15.16
C LYS A 173 -2.70 13.05 -16.62
N HIS A 174 -1.94 12.37 -17.47
CA HIS A 174 -2.17 12.34 -18.93
C HIS A 174 -2.43 10.95 -19.51
N SER A 175 -2.40 9.88 -18.71
CA SER A 175 -2.87 8.59 -19.21
C SER A 175 -4.39 8.53 -19.09
N ASN A 176 -5.06 8.05 -20.13
CA ASN A 176 -6.48 7.65 -20.10
C ASN A 176 -6.62 6.51 -19.08
N THR A 177 -6.58 6.85 -17.79
CA THR A 177 -6.67 5.86 -16.73
C THR A 177 -8.13 5.59 -16.46
N ILE A 178 -8.45 4.33 -16.26
CA ILE A 178 -9.76 3.89 -15.80
C ILE A 178 -10.01 4.25 -14.33
N PHE A 179 -9.00 4.78 -13.64
CA PHE A 179 -9.09 5.18 -12.25
C PHE A 179 -9.64 6.59 -12.17
N ASP A 180 -10.65 6.77 -11.32
CA ASP A 180 -11.29 8.06 -11.06
C ASP A 180 -10.37 8.95 -10.20
N TYR A 181 -9.53 8.33 -9.38
CA TYR A 181 -8.63 9.04 -8.47
C TYR A 181 -7.33 8.27 -8.25
N HIS A 182 -6.25 9.01 -8.00
CA HIS A 182 -4.93 8.44 -7.73
C HIS A 182 -4.34 9.04 -6.47
N ILE A 183 -3.98 8.18 -5.51
CA ILE A 183 -3.34 8.56 -4.26
C ILE A 183 -1.93 7.98 -4.22
N VAL A 184 -0.96 8.84 -4.03
CA VAL A 184 0.42 8.44 -3.76
C VAL A 184 0.61 8.35 -2.25
N ILE A 185 0.91 7.16 -1.75
CA ILE A 185 1.23 6.94 -0.34
C ILE A 185 2.75 7.06 -0.19
N PRO A 186 3.25 8.14 0.41
CA PRO A 186 4.68 8.39 0.50
C PRO A 186 5.36 7.44 1.49
N GLY A 187 6.69 7.39 1.42
CA GLY A 187 7.49 6.83 2.51
C GLY A 187 7.37 7.69 3.79
N PRO A 188 7.93 7.23 4.91
CA PRO A 188 7.76 7.90 6.19
C PRO A 188 8.42 9.30 6.17
N SER A 189 7.63 10.33 6.46
CA SER A 189 8.12 11.69 6.73
C SER A 189 8.84 11.72 8.09
N ARG A 190 9.45 12.86 8.44
CA ARG A 190 10.02 13.07 9.76
C ARG A 190 8.98 12.83 10.87
N GLU A 191 7.82 13.45 10.74
CA GLU A 191 6.74 13.36 11.71
C GLU A 191 6.22 11.93 11.86
N THR A 192 5.97 11.24 10.76
CA THR A 192 5.52 9.85 10.78
C THR A 192 6.60 8.91 11.29
N THR A 193 7.88 9.16 11.00
CA THR A 193 9.02 8.41 11.56
C THR A 193 9.03 8.47 13.08
N GLU A 194 8.95 9.68 13.63
CA GLU A 194 8.93 9.90 15.08
C GLU A 194 7.71 9.24 15.73
N LYS A 195 6.52 9.44 15.16
CA LYS A 195 5.27 8.85 15.67
C LYS A 195 5.29 7.32 15.65
N ILE A 196 5.76 6.69 14.57
CA ILE A 196 5.83 5.23 14.46
C ILE A 196 6.76 4.66 15.53
N ILE A 197 7.95 5.25 15.70
CA ILE A 197 8.92 4.77 16.69
C ILE A 197 8.40 4.99 18.11
N LYS A 198 7.92 6.19 18.42
CA LYS A 198 7.37 6.51 19.76
C LYS A 198 6.19 5.64 20.15
N GLN A 199 5.27 5.38 19.20
CA GLN A 199 4.10 4.53 19.46
C GLN A 199 4.49 3.10 19.88
N LYS A 200 5.60 2.59 19.37
CA LYS A 200 6.10 1.27 19.75
C LYS A 200 6.95 1.26 21.00
N LEU A 201 7.55 2.39 21.33
CA LEU A 201 8.46 2.54 22.47
C LEU A 201 7.82 3.30 23.63
N LEU A 202 6.48 3.27 23.76
CA LEU A 202 5.74 4.02 24.79
C LEU A 202 6.19 3.74 26.24
N CYS A 203 6.68 2.53 26.50
CA CYS A 203 7.15 2.12 27.83
C CYS A 203 8.60 2.53 28.11
N PHE A 204 9.29 3.17 27.16
CA PHE A 204 10.68 3.58 27.29
C PHE A 204 10.82 5.09 27.25
N ASN A 205 11.86 5.61 27.92
CA ASN A 205 12.21 7.02 27.81
C ASN A 205 12.98 7.27 26.50
N THR A 206 12.40 8.08 25.61
CA THR A 206 12.94 8.43 24.30
C THR A 206 13.34 9.91 24.21
N SER A 207 13.50 10.61 25.34
CA SER A 207 13.81 12.05 25.39
C SER A 207 15.19 12.39 24.80
N ASN A 208 16.13 11.44 24.83
CA ASN A 208 17.50 11.63 24.35
C ASN A 208 17.69 11.24 22.87
N ILE A 209 16.58 11.09 22.12
CA ILE A 209 16.65 10.80 20.69
C ILE A 209 16.71 12.09 19.89
N ASP A 210 17.75 12.24 19.07
CA ASP A 210 17.84 13.28 18.04
C ASP A 210 17.08 12.83 16.81
N TRP A 211 15.86 13.32 16.65
CA TRP A 211 14.95 12.94 15.57
C TRP A 211 15.42 13.40 14.19
N GLU A 212 16.23 14.46 14.10
CA GLU A 212 16.83 14.90 12.83
C GLU A 212 17.83 13.87 12.32
N ILE A 213 18.69 13.37 13.21
CA ILE A 213 19.67 12.35 12.87
C ILE A 213 18.96 11.05 12.47
N ILE A 214 17.93 10.64 13.23
CA ILE A 214 17.15 9.43 12.92
C ILE A 214 16.48 9.58 11.57
N TYR A 215 15.77 10.67 11.31
CA TYR A 215 15.10 10.90 10.04
C TYR A 215 16.08 10.94 8.86
N SER A 216 17.21 11.64 9.02
CA SER A 216 18.28 11.64 8.00
C SER A 216 18.75 10.23 7.63
N ARG A 217 18.83 9.33 8.62
CA ARG A 217 19.19 7.94 8.39
C ARG A 217 18.08 7.16 7.68
N VAL A 218 16.81 7.36 8.08
CA VAL A 218 15.64 6.77 7.42
C VAL A 218 15.59 7.17 5.95
N PHE A 219 15.78 8.45 5.69
CA PHE A 219 15.80 9.02 4.34
C PHE A 219 16.96 8.45 3.51
N THR A 220 18.19 8.46 4.03
CA THR A 220 19.38 7.96 3.32
C THR A 220 19.29 6.47 3.00
N LYS A 221 18.73 5.68 3.91
CA LYS A 221 18.53 4.24 3.73
C LYS A 221 17.21 3.89 3.05
N ARG A 222 16.34 4.87 2.84
CA ARG A 222 14.99 4.72 2.26
C ARG A 222 14.16 3.65 2.98
N LEU A 223 14.17 3.72 4.32
CA LEU A 223 13.42 2.77 5.12
C LEU A 223 11.92 3.00 4.97
N SER A 224 11.17 1.91 4.83
CA SER A 224 9.71 1.95 4.79
C SER A 224 9.09 2.01 6.20
N CYS A 225 7.81 2.36 6.29
CA CYS A 225 7.05 2.32 7.55
C CYS A 225 7.07 0.93 8.20
N LEU A 226 7.01 -0.14 7.38
CA LEU A 226 7.12 -1.52 7.86
C LEU A 226 8.49 -1.81 8.49
N GLN A 227 9.56 -1.32 7.88
CA GLN A 227 10.91 -1.47 8.43
C GLN A 227 11.09 -0.67 9.74
N LEU A 228 10.55 0.55 9.82
CA LEU A 228 10.54 1.32 11.07
C LEU A 228 9.82 0.57 12.20
N ASN A 229 8.71 -0.05 11.88
CA ASN A 229 7.96 -0.88 12.83
C ASN A 229 8.78 -2.08 13.33
N LYS A 230 9.51 -2.77 12.44
CA LYS A 230 10.41 -3.88 12.79
C LYS A 230 11.57 -3.41 13.65
N ILE A 231 12.24 -2.32 13.27
CA ILE A 231 13.32 -1.69 14.03
C ILE A 231 12.86 -1.33 15.45
N SER A 232 11.70 -0.70 15.56
CA SER A 232 11.15 -0.32 16.86
C SER A 232 10.83 -1.52 17.75
N ASN A 233 10.30 -2.59 17.18
CA ASN A 233 10.05 -3.82 17.91
C ASN A 233 11.36 -4.49 18.36
N GLU A 234 12.38 -4.53 17.52
CA GLU A 234 13.68 -5.12 17.83
C GLU A 234 14.37 -4.37 18.99
N ILE A 235 14.43 -3.04 18.89
CA ILE A 235 15.05 -2.24 19.95
C ILE A 235 14.25 -2.30 21.27
N GLY A 236 12.90 -2.29 21.18
CA GLY A 236 12.04 -2.44 22.35
C GLY A 236 12.25 -3.78 23.05
N THR A 237 12.28 -4.87 22.28
CA THR A 237 12.53 -6.22 22.79
C THR A 237 13.92 -6.32 23.44
N TYR A 238 14.96 -5.83 22.76
CA TYR A 238 16.32 -5.83 23.31
C TYR A 238 16.41 -5.02 24.59
N SER A 239 15.82 -3.81 24.62
CA SER A 239 15.84 -2.94 25.79
C SER A 239 15.11 -3.55 26.98
N PHE A 240 13.97 -4.18 26.74
CA PHE A 240 13.22 -4.91 27.77
C PHE A 240 14.03 -6.07 28.36
N GLN A 241 14.66 -6.91 27.53
CA GLN A 241 15.46 -8.05 27.96
C GLN A 241 16.69 -7.65 28.78
N ASN A 242 17.23 -6.45 28.53
CA ASN A 242 18.44 -5.95 29.21
C ASN A 242 18.15 -4.90 30.30
N ASN A 243 16.88 -4.72 30.67
CA ASN A 243 16.44 -3.74 31.70
C ASN A 243 16.92 -2.31 31.38
N ILE A 244 16.85 -1.91 30.11
CA ILE A 244 17.24 -0.60 29.63
C ILE A 244 15.98 0.28 29.54
N GLU A 245 15.91 1.32 30.35
CA GLU A 245 14.77 2.23 30.40
C GLU A 245 14.91 3.39 29.40
N ASN A 246 16.16 3.79 29.08
CA ASN A 246 16.43 4.94 28.20
C ASN A 246 16.93 4.47 26.83
N ILE A 247 16.23 4.88 25.78
CA ILE A 247 16.62 4.64 24.39
C ILE A 247 17.12 5.97 23.82
N ASP A 248 18.35 5.98 23.33
CA ASP A 248 19.02 7.11 22.73
C ASP A 248 19.21 6.96 21.21
N THR A 249 19.71 8.01 20.58
CA THR A 249 19.99 8.07 19.14
C THR A 249 20.95 6.99 18.69
N GLU A 250 22.04 6.75 19.44
CA GLU A 250 23.08 5.80 19.07
C GLU A 250 22.51 4.38 18.99
N ARG A 251 21.71 4.02 19.97
CA ARG A 251 21.08 2.70 20.05
C ARG A 251 20.12 2.44 18.89
N LEU A 252 19.30 3.44 18.52
CA LEU A 252 18.46 3.36 17.33
C LEU A 252 19.29 3.22 16.06
N LEU A 253 20.36 4.01 15.89
CA LEU A 253 21.23 3.95 14.72
C LEU A 253 21.92 2.59 14.56
N ASN A 254 22.33 1.97 15.68
CA ASN A 254 22.97 0.64 15.65
C ASN A 254 22.01 -0.42 15.12
N VAL A 255 20.75 -0.44 15.57
CA VAL A 255 19.76 -1.37 15.02
C VAL A 255 19.46 -1.04 13.56
N MET A 256 19.24 0.23 13.23
CA MET A 256 18.97 0.67 11.86
C MET A 256 20.11 0.36 10.88
N HIS A 257 21.34 0.15 11.37
CA HIS A 257 22.48 -0.19 10.53
C HIS A 257 22.28 -1.50 9.76
N HIS A 258 21.58 -2.46 10.35
CA HIS A 258 21.33 -3.77 9.76
C HIS A 258 20.18 -3.78 8.73
N TYR A 259 19.37 -2.71 8.71
CA TYR A 259 18.27 -2.60 7.79
C TYR A 259 18.68 -1.85 6.51
N ARG A 260 18.29 -2.41 5.37
CA ARG A 260 18.42 -1.79 4.04
C ARG A 260 17.14 -2.01 3.26
N ASN A 261 16.87 -1.13 2.33
CA ASN A 261 15.82 -1.38 1.35
C ASN A 261 16.40 -2.28 0.24
N SER A 262 16.06 -3.57 0.29
CA SER A 262 16.57 -4.59 -0.65
C SER A 262 16.21 -4.31 -2.12
N GLU A 263 15.09 -3.63 -2.37
CA GLU A 263 14.66 -3.24 -3.72
C GLU A 263 15.64 -2.24 -4.35
N TRP A 264 16.24 -1.36 -3.55
CA TRP A 264 17.21 -0.37 -4.01
C TRP A 264 18.57 -0.95 -4.35
N ASP A 265 18.99 -1.97 -3.63
CA ASP A 265 20.27 -2.64 -3.94
C ASP A 265 20.19 -3.38 -5.29
N ASN A 266 19.00 -3.85 -5.68
CA ASN A 266 18.77 -4.49 -6.97
C ASN A 266 18.81 -3.45 -8.12
N ILE A 267 18.13 -2.30 -7.97
CA ILE A 267 18.12 -1.23 -9.00
C ILE A 267 19.50 -0.61 -9.20
N ARG A 268 20.28 -0.44 -8.11
CA ARG A 268 21.66 0.02 -8.25
C ARG A 268 22.53 -0.97 -9.05
N ARG A 269 22.32 -2.27 -8.89
CA ARG A 269 23.03 -3.28 -9.67
C ARG A 269 22.65 -3.18 -11.14
N ASP A 270 21.37 -3.11 -11.45
CA ASP A 270 20.87 -3.01 -12.82
C ASP A 270 21.38 -1.73 -13.52
N ASN A 271 21.35 -0.57 -12.83
CA ASN A 271 21.87 0.69 -13.35
C ASN A 271 23.41 0.72 -13.48
N ILE A 272 24.14 0.01 -12.62
CA ILE A 272 25.60 -0.12 -12.72
C ILE A 272 25.94 -1.01 -13.91
N ASP A 273 25.21 -2.11 -14.10
CA ASP A 273 25.42 -3.04 -15.22
C ASP A 273 25.06 -2.40 -16.58
N GLU A 274 24.02 -1.56 -16.65
CA GLU A 274 23.70 -0.79 -17.86
C GLU A 274 24.76 0.27 -18.16
N ASN A 275 25.24 1.02 -17.17
CA ASN A 275 26.31 2.00 -17.35
C ASN A 275 27.67 1.36 -17.68
N MET A 276 27.93 0.13 -17.24
CA MET A 276 29.12 -0.60 -17.66
C MET A 276 29.01 -1.11 -19.10
N LYS A 277 27.82 -1.51 -19.55
CA LYS A 277 27.60 -1.96 -20.95
C LYS A 277 27.69 -0.81 -21.97
N THR A 278 27.30 0.41 -21.56
CA THR A 278 27.36 1.60 -22.44
C THR A 278 28.78 2.21 -22.56
N ASN A 279 29.70 1.87 -21.66
CA ASN A 279 31.08 2.40 -21.68
C ASN A 279 32.11 1.49 -22.32
N ILE A 280 31.72 0.35 -22.88
CA ILE A 280 32.62 -0.48 -23.73
C ILE A 280 32.35 -0.14 -25.20
N SER A 281 32.90 0.97 -25.64
CA SER A 281 33.08 1.27 -27.05
C SER A 281 34.19 0.35 -27.58
N PRO A 282 34.00 -0.40 -28.65
CA PRO A 282 35.12 -1.19 -29.25
C PRO A 282 36.16 -0.21 -29.81
N LEU A 283 37.33 -0.20 -29.21
CA LEU A 283 38.52 0.36 -29.83
C LEU A 283 38.77 -0.39 -31.14
N ASN A 284 38.55 0.29 -32.26
CA ASN A 284 38.99 -0.15 -33.56
C ASN A 284 40.53 -0.23 -33.56
N ILE A 285 41.03 -1.43 -33.82
CA ILE A 285 42.39 -1.65 -34.36
C ILE A 285 42.23 -1.95 -35.84
#